data_683c75b31a9db61904f2899108e93991
#
_entry.id   683c75b31a9db61904f2899108e93991
#
_cell.length_a   1.000
_cell.length_b   1.000
_cell.length_c   1.000
_cell.angle_alpha   90.00
_cell.angle_beta   90.00
_cell.angle_gamma   90.00
#
_symmetry.space_group_name_H-M   'P 1'
#
loop_
_entity.id
_entity.type
_entity.pdbx_description
1 polymer ?
#
loop_
_entity_poly.entity_id
_entity_poly.type
_entity_poly.pdbx_seq_one_letter_code
_entity_poly.pdbx_strand_id
1 'polypeptide(L)'
;QIDWLIQALQKSRAPYKFVCVGGQVLNDAAVYENVSQFPSERQQILGRLEEEDIRGVVFLSGDRHTTELSEYTMGNGRKVYDLTVSPLTSRAAHAADEPNSFRVDGTYVEQRNYAKLSFEGPRKQRTCLVEIKSTEGMTLWSKSLD
;
A
#
# COMPACT_ATOMS: atom_id res chain seq x y z
N GLN A 1 19.12 -5.86 1.52
CA GLN A 1 17.68 -6.18 1.59
C GLN A 1 16.96 -5.88 0.29
N ILE A 2 17.18 -4.71 -0.33
CA ILE A 2 16.50 -4.32 -1.59
C ILE A 2 16.76 -5.35 -2.70
N ASP A 3 17.99 -5.75 -2.93
CA ASP A 3 18.32 -6.76 -3.96
C ASP A 3 17.59 -8.08 -3.73
N TRP A 4 17.51 -8.52 -2.47
CA TRP A 4 16.75 -9.71 -2.10
C TRP A 4 15.26 -9.54 -2.41
N LEU A 5 14.67 -8.40 -2.05
CA LEU A 5 13.27 -8.08 -2.30
C LEU A 5 12.96 -8.13 -3.81
N ILE A 6 13.75 -7.41 -4.60
CA ILE A 6 13.55 -7.34 -6.04
C ILE A 6 13.67 -8.73 -6.69
N GLN A 7 14.68 -9.52 -6.32
CA GLN A 7 14.83 -10.90 -6.82
C GLN A 7 13.65 -11.81 -6.42
N ALA A 8 13.12 -11.65 -5.21
CA ALA A 8 11.95 -12.40 -4.76
C ALA A 8 10.70 -12.03 -5.58
N LEU A 9 10.48 -10.74 -5.82
CA LEU A 9 9.36 -10.22 -6.61
C LEU A 9 9.45 -10.65 -8.08
N GLN A 10 10.64 -10.65 -8.69
CA GLN A 10 10.86 -11.12 -10.05
C GLN A 10 10.55 -12.60 -10.23
N LYS A 11 10.96 -13.43 -9.27
CA LYS A 11 10.71 -14.89 -9.30
C LYS A 11 9.23 -15.21 -9.08
N SER A 12 8.48 -14.34 -8.44
CA SER A 12 7.08 -14.55 -8.16
C SER A 12 6.23 -14.44 -9.43
N ARG A 13 5.42 -15.50 -9.69
CA ARG A 13 4.43 -15.52 -10.79
C ARG A 13 3.02 -15.14 -10.32
N ALA A 14 2.87 -14.67 -9.08
CA ALA A 14 1.59 -14.25 -8.54
C ALA A 14 1.12 -12.96 -9.24
N PRO A 15 -0.19 -12.83 -9.54
CA PRO A 15 -0.76 -11.58 -10.08
C PRO A 15 -0.58 -10.40 -9.13
N TYR A 16 -0.76 -10.63 -7.83
CA TYR A 16 -0.48 -9.67 -6.76
C TYR A 16 0.65 -10.16 -5.86
N LYS A 17 1.52 -9.26 -5.46
CA LYS A 17 2.69 -9.51 -4.62
C LYS A 17 2.65 -8.57 -3.44
N PHE A 18 2.32 -9.11 -2.28
CA PHE A 18 2.22 -8.32 -1.05
C PHE A 18 3.57 -8.26 -0.33
N VAL A 19 4.00 -7.04 -0.04
CA VAL A 19 5.23 -6.75 0.69
C VAL A 19 4.85 -6.09 2.02
N CYS A 20 4.99 -6.82 3.12
CA CYS A 20 4.70 -6.28 4.45
C CYS A 20 5.90 -5.48 4.95
N VAL A 21 5.65 -4.22 5.29
CA VAL A 21 6.65 -3.26 5.78
C VAL A 21 6.07 -2.56 7.02
N GLY A 22 6.90 -2.28 8.03
CA GLY A 22 6.43 -1.62 9.25
C GLY A 22 5.88 -0.22 9.00
N GLY A 23 6.60 0.61 8.22
CA GLY A 23 6.21 1.97 7.86
C GLY A 23 5.77 2.11 6.40
N GLN A 24 5.15 3.25 6.07
CA GLN A 24 4.68 3.55 4.72
C GLN A 24 5.83 3.71 3.72
N VAL A 25 5.67 3.14 2.53
CA VAL A 25 6.59 3.31 1.40
C VAL A 25 6.15 4.48 0.50
N LEU A 26 4.86 4.56 0.21
CA LEU A 26 4.25 5.60 -0.60
C LEU A 26 3.63 6.69 0.29
N ASN A 27 4.49 7.45 0.95
CA ASN A 27 4.12 8.67 1.66
C ASN A 27 5.29 9.65 1.52
N ASP A 28 5.04 10.87 1.08
CA ASP A 28 6.05 11.92 0.92
C ASP A 28 6.07 12.93 2.08
N ALA A 29 5.16 12.82 3.02
CA ALA A 29 5.27 13.51 4.30
C ALA A 29 6.44 12.94 5.10
N ALA A 30 7.47 13.74 5.36
CA ALA A 30 8.65 13.31 6.12
C ALA A 30 8.38 13.31 7.64
N VAL A 31 7.40 12.50 8.06
CA VAL A 31 6.94 12.40 9.45
C VAL A 31 7.06 10.96 9.93
N TYR A 32 7.45 10.77 11.19
CA TYR A 32 7.65 9.45 11.83
C TYR A 32 8.63 8.55 11.05
N GLU A 33 8.57 7.24 11.24
CA GLU A 33 9.47 6.25 10.64
C GLU A 33 8.95 5.73 9.28
N ASN A 34 8.66 6.60 8.34
CA ASN A 34 8.28 6.17 6.99
C ASN A 34 9.48 6.21 6.01
N VAL A 35 9.32 5.59 4.85
CA VAL A 35 10.40 5.44 3.86
C VAL A 35 10.75 6.76 3.16
N SER A 36 9.94 7.84 3.32
CA SER A 36 10.31 9.17 2.81
C SER A 36 11.56 9.74 3.48
N GLN A 37 11.90 9.29 4.68
CA GLN A 37 13.15 9.64 5.36
C GLN A 37 14.38 8.98 4.74
N PHE A 38 14.19 7.99 3.87
CA PHE A 38 15.22 7.26 3.12
C PHE A 38 14.98 7.39 1.61
N PRO A 39 15.04 8.60 1.04
CA PRO A 39 14.61 8.88 -0.33
C PRO A 39 15.39 8.08 -1.38
N SER A 40 16.68 7.85 -1.15
CA SER A 40 17.50 7.04 -2.06
C SER A 40 17.08 5.58 -2.11
N GLU A 41 16.72 5.00 -0.97
CA GLU A 41 16.23 3.62 -0.91
C GLU A 41 14.85 3.49 -1.56
N ARG A 42 13.95 4.45 -1.30
CA ARG A 42 12.64 4.49 -1.95
C ARG A 42 12.78 4.59 -3.47
N GLN A 43 13.62 5.50 -3.94
CA GLN A 43 13.89 5.68 -5.37
C GLN A 43 14.47 4.41 -5.98
N GLN A 44 15.39 3.74 -5.28
CA GLN A 44 15.96 2.48 -5.74
C GLN A 44 14.90 1.38 -5.84
N ILE A 45 13.99 1.27 -4.85
CA ILE A 45 12.90 0.28 -4.89
C ILE A 45 11.99 0.56 -6.08
N LEU A 46 11.43 1.77 -6.17
CA LEU A 46 10.46 2.12 -7.22
C LEU A 46 11.09 2.07 -8.63
N GLY A 47 12.32 2.58 -8.78
CA GLY A 47 13.05 2.53 -10.06
C GLY A 47 13.26 1.10 -10.53
N ARG A 48 13.68 0.20 -9.63
CA ARG A 48 13.88 -1.21 -10.00
C ARG A 48 12.57 -1.96 -10.28
N LEU A 49 11.48 -1.62 -9.59
CA LEU A 49 10.17 -2.18 -9.95
C LEU A 49 9.78 -1.84 -11.39
N GLU A 50 10.08 -0.61 -11.82
CA GLU A 50 9.81 -0.14 -13.18
C GLU A 50 10.76 -0.75 -14.20
N GLU A 51 12.08 -0.64 -13.99
CA GLU A 51 13.12 -1.14 -14.89
C GLU A 51 13.01 -2.65 -15.17
N GLU A 52 12.65 -3.43 -14.14
CA GLU A 52 12.54 -4.87 -14.21
C GLU A 52 11.12 -5.37 -14.52
N ASP A 53 10.21 -4.47 -14.88
CA ASP A 53 8.82 -4.73 -15.25
C ASP A 53 8.04 -5.55 -14.22
N ILE A 54 8.30 -5.32 -12.92
CA ILE A 54 7.65 -6.04 -11.83
C ILE A 54 6.24 -5.50 -11.62
N ARG A 55 5.24 -6.40 -11.68
CA ARG A 55 3.82 -6.05 -11.66
C ARG A 55 3.13 -6.50 -10.39
N GLY A 56 2.01 -5.81 -10.07
CA GLY A 56 1.08 -6.21 -9.02
C GLY A 56 1.66 -6.11 -7.62
N VAL A 57 2.56 -5.16 -7.40
CA VAL A 57 3.17 -4.93 -6.07
C VAL A 57 2.24 -4.09 -5.23
N VAL A 58 1.95 -4.58 -4.03
CA VAL A 58 1.16 -3.91 -3.01
C VAL A 58 1.95 -3.97 -1.70
N PHE A 59 2.38 -2.82 -1.23
CA PHE A 59 2.92 -2.70 0.13
C PHE A 59 1.77 -2.75 1.12
N LEU A 60 1.97 -3.48 2.22
CA LEU A 60 1.08 -3.48 3.37
C LEU A 60 1.82 -2.90 4.55
N SER A 61 1.33 -1.80 5.07
CA SER A 61 1.94 -1.08 6.18
C SER A 61 0.95 -0.84 7.31
N GLY A 62 1.45 -0.37 8.45
CA GLY A 62 0.66 -0.11 9.63
C GLY A 62 1.23 1.03 10.44
N ASP A 63 1.23 0.89 11.78
CA ASP A 63 1.86 1.78 12.76
C ASP A 63 1.28 3.21 12.84
N ARG A 64 0.82 3.77 11.76
CA ARG A 64 0.36 5.17 11.63
C ARG A 64 -0.86 5.51 12.47
N HIS A 65 -1.57 4.51 13.01
CA HIS A 65 -2.84 4.68 13.71
C HIS A 65 -3.95 5.36 12.86
N THR A 66 -3.78 5.32 11.54
CA THR A 66 -4.74 5.72 10.51
C THR A 66 -4.71 4.70 9.38
N THR A 67 -5.73 4.68 8.55
CA THR A 67 -5.78 3.85 7.35
C THR A 67 -5.90 4.74 6.12
N GLU A 68 -5.12 4.43 5.09
CA GLU A 68 -5.21 5.06 3.78
C GLU A 68 -4.68 4.13 2.69
N LEU A 69 -5.12 4.36 1.46
CA LEU A 69 -4.52 3.78 0.26
C LEU A 69 -3.70 4.85 -0.45
N SER A 70 -2.45 4.54 -0.71
CA SER A 70 -1.58 5.35 -1.58
C SER A 70 -1.34 4.63 -2.90
N GLU A 71 -1.28 5.39 -3.99
CA GLU A 71 -1.08 4.89 -5.35
C GLU A 71 0.04 5.68 -6.04
N TYR A 72 0.97 4.98 -6.65
CA TYR A 72 2.00 5.55 -7.51
C TYR A 72 1.92 4.95 -8.90
N THR A 73 1.76 5.79 -9.91
CA THR A 73 1.81 5.39 -11.32
C THR A 73 3.23 5.56 -11.84
N MET A 74 3.89 4.46 -12.18
CA MET A 74 5.23 4.43 -12.76
C MET A 74 5.22 5.01 -14.20
N GLY A 75 6.36 5.37 -14.74
CA GLY A 75 6.51 5.92 -16.09
C GLY A 75 6.02 4.98 -17.20
N ASN A 76 6.02 3.66 -16.95
CA ASN A 76 5.46 2.66 -17.86
C ASN A 76 3.92 2.52 -17.75
N GLY A 77 3.25 3.38 -16.97
CA GLY A 77 1.80 3.42 -16.76
C GLY A 77 1.25 2.41 -15.77
N ARG A 78 2.11 1.61 -15.13
CA ARG A 78 1.69 0.65 -14.12
C ARG A 78 1.63 1.26 -12.74
N LYS A 79 0.81 0.65 -11.89
CA LYS A 79 0.57 1.12 -10.53
C LYS A 79 1.26 0.26 -9.50
N VAL A 80 1.74 0.92 -8.46
CA VAL A 80 2.18 0.34 -7.19
C VAL A 80 1.29 0.93 -6.12
N TYR A 81 0.86 0.08 -5.19
CA TYR A 81 -0.01 0.50 -4.09
C TYR A 81 0.70 0.35 -2.75
N ASP A 82 0.33 1.20 -1.80
CA ASP A 82 0.65 1.06 -0.39
C ASP A 82 -0.64 1.18 0.42
N LEU A 83 -1.06 0.06 1.00
CA LEU A 83 -2.23 -0.01 1.85
C LEU A 83 -1.78 0.02 3.31
N THR A 84 -1.95 1.16 3.95
CA THR A 84 -1.76 1.31 5.39
C THR A 84 -3.04 0.95 6.09
N VAL A 85 -2.99 0.02 7.06
CA VAL A 85 -4.16 -0.41 7.85
C VAL A 85 -3.82 -0.36 9.33
N SER A 86 -4.41 0.61 10.04
CA SER A 86 -4.18 0.87 11.45
C SER A 86 -5.24 1.86 11.98
N PRO A 87 -5.65 1.84 13.25
CA PRO A 87 -5.37 0.81 14.23
C PRO A 87 -6.45 -0.28 14.25
N LEU A 88 -6.10 -1.50 14.64
CA LEU A 88 -7.06 -2.56 14.91
C LEU A 88 -7.66 -2.40 16.32
N THR A 89 -6.81 -2.22 17.33
CA THR A 89 -7.22 -2.14 18.75
C THR A 89 -6.72 -0.89 19.47
N SER A 90 -5.66 -0.26 18.96
CA SER A 90 -5.07 0.94 19.54
C SER A 90 -5.96 2.18 19.34
N ARG A 91 -5.49 3.33 19.83
CA ARG A 91 -6.12 4.62 19.61
C ARG A 91 -5.84 5.09 18.18
N ALA A 92 -6.86 5.62 17.49
CA ALA A 92 -6.66 6.31 16.22
C ALA A 92 -5.88 7.62 16.41
N ALA A 93 -5.09 7.99 15.41
CA ALA A 93 -4.41 9.27 15.30
C ALA A 93 -5.06 10.13 14.22
N HIS A 94 -4.77 11.43 14.23
CA HIS A 94 -5.16 12.37 13.20
C HIS A 94 -3.97 12.65 12.28
N ALA A 95 -4.14 12.40 10.99
CA ALA A 95 -3.14 12.62 9.96
C ALA A 95 -3.77 13.09 8.62
N ALA A 96 -5.01 13.61 8.69
CA ALA A 96 -5.73 14.04 7.49
C ALA A 96 -5.00 15.18 6.76
N ASP A 97 -4.37 16.10 7.52
CA ASP A 97 -3.66 17.26 6.99
C ASP A 97 -2.21 16.96 6.54
N GLU A 98 -1.75 15.71 6.69
CA GLU A 98 -0.42 15.36 6.20
C GLU A 98 -0.37 15.39 4.67
N PRO A 99 0.66 16.07 4.10
CA PRO A 99 0.77 16.27 2.65
C PRO A 99 1.27 14.99 1.95
N ASN A 100 0.45 13.93 1.93
CA ASN A 100 0.76 12.72 1.17
C ASN A 100 0.19 12.82 -0.25
N SER A 101 1.02 13.15 -1.23
CA SER A 101 0.62 13.31 -2.63
C SER A 101 0.22 11.98 -3.30
N PHE A 102 0.55 10.84 -2.71
CA PHE A 102 0.15 9.51 -3.20
C PHE A 102 -1.21 9.05 -2.69
N ARG A 103 -1.77 9.74 -1.68
CA ARG A 103 -3.04 9.34 -1.08
C ARG A 103 -4.17 9.37 -2.11
N VAL A 104 -4.88 8.25 -2.20
CA VAL A 104 -6.09 8.16 -3.02
C VAL A 104 -7.26 8.81 -2.28
N ASP A 105 -7.93 9.75 -2.94
CA ASP A 105 -9.07 10.45 -2.34
C ASP A 105 -10.15 9.52 -1.83
N GLY A 106 -10.70 9.84 -0.66
CA GLY A 106 -11.78 9.09 -0.03
C GLY A 106 -11.37 7.79 0.65
N THR A 107 -10.06 7.50 0.75
CA THR A 107 -9.56 6.27 1.39
C THR A 107 -9.04 6.46 2.82
N TYR A 108 -8.97 7.70 3.29
CA TYR A 108 -8.48 8.00 4.63
C TYR A 108 -9.50 7.64 5.71
N VAL A 109 -9.05 6.92 6.75
CA VAL A 109 -9.87 6.48 7.89
C VAL A 109 -9.13 6.73 9.20
N GLU A 110 -9.81 7.36 10.15
CA GLU A 110 -9.32 7.81 11.44
C GLU A 110 -10.11 7.17 12.59
N GLN A 111 -10.37 5.89 12.48
CA GLN A 111 -11.03 5.09 13.51
C GLN A 111 -10.50 3.67 13.51
N ARG A 112 -10.82 2.89 14.54
CA ARG A 112 -10.49 1.47 14.56
C ARG A 112 -11.14 0.75 13.37
N ASN A 113 -10.33 -0.01 12.68
CA ASN A 113 -10.75 -0.66 11.45
C ASN A 113 -9.87 -1.88 11.13
N TYR A 114 -10.27 -2.62 10.11
CA TYR A 114 -9.48 -3.69 9.51
C TYR A 114 -9.72 -3.75 7.99
N ALA A 115 -8.76 -4.32 7.28
CA ALA A 115 -8.89 -4.56 5.86
C ALA A 115 -9.32 -6.01 5.59
N LYS A 116 -10.19 -6.18 4.59
CA LYS A 116 -10.49 -7.46 3.95
C LYS A 116 -10.07 -7.38 2.49
N LEU A 117 -9.22 -8.33 2.07
CA LEU A 117 -8.79 -8.47 0.69
C LEU A 117 -9.46 -9.68 0.07
N SER A 118 -10.22 -9.47 -1.00
CA SER A 118 -10.93 -10.53 -1.73
C SER A 118 -10.33 -10.70 -3.12
N PHE A 119 -10.04 -11.95 -3.50
CA PHE A 119 -9.41 -12.27 -4.78
C PHE A 119 -10.38 -13.09 -5.62
N GLU A 120 -10.70 -12.61 -6.82
CA GLU A 120 -11.62 -13.27 -7.74
C GLU A 120 -11.03 -13.40 -9.15
N GLY A 121 -11.69 -14.21 -9.98
CA GLY A 121 -11.32 -14.42 -11.38
C GLY A 121 -10.16 -15.42 -11.60
N PRO A 122 -9.91 -15.82 -12.85
CA PRO A 122 -8.83 -16.71 -13.20
C PRO A 122 -7.46 -16.04 -13.07
N ARG A 123 -6.40 -16.83 -12.97
CA ARG A 123 -5.03 -16.33 -12.71
C ARG A 123 -4.60 -15.15 -13.60
N LYS A 124 -4.95 -15.15 -14.88
CA LYS A 124 -4.55 -14.11 -15.84
C LYS A 124 -5.44 -12.85 -15.78
N GLN A 125 -6.57 -12.94 -15.08
CA GLN A 125 -7.55 -11.86 -14.91
C GLN A 125 -7.97 -11.78 -13.43
N ARG A 126 -7.01 -11.98 -12.52
CA ARG A 126 -7.24 -11.91 -11.08
C ARG A 126 -7.52 -10.48 -10.70
N THR A 127 -8.60 -10.28 -9.96
CA THR A 127 -8.94 -9.00 -9.33
C THR A 127 -8.65 -9.06 -7.84
N CYS A 128 -8.32 -7.94 -7.24
CA CYS A 128 -8.16 -7.77 -5.80
C CYS A 128 -9.06 -6.63 -5.34
N LEU A 129 -10.11 -6.95 -4.58
CA LEU A 129 -10.96 -5.97 -3.93
C LEU A 129 -10.46 -5.75 -2.50
N VAL A 130 -10.13 -4.51 -2.18
CA VAL A 130 -9.84 -4.04 -0.83
C VAL A 130 -11.10 -3.45 -0.23
N GLU A 131 -11.51 -3.91 0.94
CA GLU A 131 -12.58 -3.35 1.74
C GLU A 131 -12.02 -2.95 3.11
N ILE A 132 -12.18 -1.70 3.51
CA ILE A 132 -11.91 -1.28 4.89
C ILE A 132 -13.21 -1.30 5.67
N LYS A 133 -13.16 -1.97 6.81
CA LYS A 133 -14.34 -2.21 7.63
C LYS A 133 -14.16 -1.65 9.04
N SER A 134 -15.24 -1.10 9.59
CA SER A 134 -15.31 -0.69 10.99
C SER A 134 -15.27 -1.91 11.93
N THR A 135 -15.14 -1.67 13.21
CA THR A 135 -15.23 -2.71 14.26
C THR A 135 -16.56 -3.46 14.26
N GLU A 136 -17.62 -2.84 13.76
CA GLU A 136 -18.97 -3.41 13.63
C GLU A 136 -19.16 -4.16 12.29
N GLY A 137 -18.13 -4.19 11.44
CA GLY A 137 -18.16 -4.86 10.14
C GLY A 137 -18.77 -4.05 8.99
N MET A 138 -19.10 -2.77 9.22
CA MET A 138 -19.57 -1.89 8.14
C MET A 138 -18.43 -1.54 7.18
N THR A 139 -18.70 -1.50 5.89
CA THR A 139 -17.72 -1.06 4.90
C THR A 139 -17.60 0.44 4.94
N LEU A 140 -16.40 0.95 5.26
CA LEU A 140 -16.07 2.37 5.27
C LEU A 140 -15.74 2.85 3.86
N TRP A 141 -14.95 2.07 3.14
CA TRP A 141 -14.73 2.22 1.70
C TRP A 141 -14.30 0.88 1.07
N SER A 142 -14.38 0.82 -0.25
CA SER A 142 -13.86 -0.30 -1.02
C SER A 142 -13.26 0.19 -2.34
N LYS A 143 -12.19 -0.49 -2.78
CA LYS A 143 -11.52 -0.20 -4.06
C LYS A 143 -10.94 -1.48 -4.66
N SER A 144 -11.13 -1.67 -5.96
CA SER A 144 -10.42 -2.69 -6.72
C SER A 144 -9.02 -2.18 -7.07
N LEU A 145 -8.01 -3.02 -6.87
CA LEU A 145 -6.65 -2.76 -7.34
C LEU A 145 -6.49 -3.29 -8.76
N ASP A 146 -5.82 -2.50 -9.62
CA ASP A 146 -5.59 -2.81 -11.05
C ASP A 146 -4.30 -3.60 -11.25
#